data_e117e3a7452b5b1f3a3005a981a6fcd7
#
_entry.id   e117e3a7452b5b1f3a3005a981a6fcd7
#
_cell.length_a   1.000
_cell.length_b   1.000
_cell.length_c   1.000
_cell.angle_alpha   90.00
_cell.angle_beta   90.00
_cell.angle_gamma   90.00
#
_symmetry.space_group_name_H-M   'P 1'
#
loop_
_entity.id
_entity.type
_entity.pdbx_description
1 polymer ?
#
loop_
_entity_poly.entity_id
_entity_poly.type
_entity_poly.pdbx_seq_one_letter_code
_entity_poly.pdbx_strand_id
1 'polypeptide(L)'
;MDYMRLGRTGVKVSRVCLGMMSYGDPARQEWALPQDQAEPIVRRAVDAGVTFFDTADVYSHGESEVVTGNLLRAVFPRREDYVLATKVFFPMGKGLNDRGLSRKHIHAAIDASLQRLGTDYVDLYQIHRWDDETPIEETMEALHDVVKAGKARYIGASSMWAWQFAKAQHLAEVNGWTKFVSMQNHYNLLYREEEREMLPLCADQGVGVIPWSPLARGVLARAGSSATTARTGSDARIGALYDAENDKAVLDRVAQVARDRDLPAAQIALAWLLHQPTVTAPIVGATKDRHVDDAVAAVSVSLSAEELAFLAEPYRAREVRF
;
A
#
# COMPACT_ATOMS: atom_id res chain seq x y z
N MET A 1 11.97 12.48 8.80
CA MET A 1 11.46 11.16 8.33
C MET A 1 12.22 10.07 9.04
N ASP A 2 11.52 9.09 9.58
CA ASP A 2 12.13 7.91 10.19
C ASP A 2 12.17 6.74 9.19
N TYR A 3 13.08 5.80 9.45
CA TYR A 3 13.27 4.62 8.60
C TYR A 3 13.24 3.36 9.45
N MET A 4 12.66 2.28 8.91
CA MET A 4 12.66 0.99 9.56
C MET A 4 12.88 -0.15 8.55
N ARG A 5 13.17 -1.34 9.06
CA ARG A 5 13.30 -2.52 8.20
C ARG A 5 11.94 -2.96 7.68
N LEU A 6 11.88 -3.41 6.44
CA LEU A 6 10.71 -4.09 5.90
C LEU A 6 10.68 -5.53 6.44
N GLY A 7 9.89 -5.73 7.49
CA GLY A 7 9.89 -6.99 8.22
C GLY A 7 11.26 -7.36 8.79
N ARG A 8 11.65 -8.63 8.70
CA ARG A 8 12.97 -9.12 9.12
C ARG A 8 14.06 -8.99 8.06
N THR A 9 13.80 -8.30 6.96
CA THR A 9 14.81 -8.09 5.91
C THR A 9 15.88 -7.09 6.34
N GLY A 10 16.95 -7.01 5.55
CA GLY A 10 17.99 -5.97 5.71
C GLY A 10 17.61 -4.62 5.08
N VAL A 11 16.56 -4.57 4.21
CA VAL A 11 16.19 -3.34 3.53
C VAL A 11 15.47 -2.38 4.46
N LYS A 12 15.87 -1.11 4.43
CA LYS A 12 15.23 -0.02 5.17
C LYS A 12 14.34 0.78 4.24
N VAL A 13 13.18 1.14 4.74
CA VAL A 13 12.18 1.96 4.04
C VAL A 13 11.78 3.15 4.92
N SER A 14 11.36 4.25 4.30
CA SER A 14 10.74 5.36 5.03
C SER A 14 9.44 4.91 5.71
N ARG A 15 9.11 5.50 6.86
CA ARG A 15 7.88 5.19 7.62
C ARG A 15 6.59 5.54 6.88
N VAL A 16 6.70 6.22 5.75
CA VAL A 16 5.60 6.48 4.80
C VAL A 16 6.01 5.91 3.46
N CYS A 17 5.11 5.18 2.82
CA CYS A 17 5.21 4.76 1.43
C CYS A 17 4.33 5.68 0.56
N LEU A 18 4.89 6.27 -0.50
CA LEU A 18 4.08 7.03 -1.45
C LEU A 18 3.40 6.08 -2.44
N GLY A 19 2.07 6.05 -2.40
CA GLY A 19 1.25 5.29 -3.34
C GLY A 19 1.09 6.02 -4.66
N MET A 20 1.57 5.41 -5.74
CA MET A 20 1.61 6.00 -7.08
C MET A 20 0.31 5.79 -7.88
N MET A 21 -0.70 5.11 -7.33
CA MET A 21 -1.98 4.84 -8.00
C MET A 21 -2.70 6.12 -8.48
N SER A 22 -2.44 7.25 -7.82
CA SER A 22 -3.04 8.54 -8.18
C SER A 22 -2.36 9.25 -9.35
N TYR A 23 -1.32 8.66 -9.93
CA TYR A 23 -0.57 9.24 -11.04
C TYR A 23 -0.68 8.35 -12.27
N GLY A 24 -1.06 8.96 -13.41
CA GLY A 24 -1.30 8.23 -14.64
C GLY A 24 -2.17 9.03 -15.62
N ASP A 25 -3.05 8.35 -16.32
CA ASP A 25 -3.89 8.94 -17.36
C ASP A 25 -5.27 9.37 -16.80
N PRO A 26 -5.57 10.68 -16.75
CA PRO A 26 -6.89 11.21 -16.34
C PRO A 26 -8.06 10.71 -17.21
N ALA A 27 -7.81 10.35 -18.46
CA ALA A 27 -8.86 9.80 -19.34
C ALA A 27 -9.30 8.40 -18.91
N ARG A 28 -8.46 7.68 -18.16
CA ARG A 28 -8.76 6.35 -17.62
C ARG A 28 -9.30 6.41 -16.19
N GLN A 29 -8.81 7.35 -15.40
CA GLN A 29 -9.21 7.58 -14.02
C GLN A 29 -9.31 9.09 -13.77
N GLU A 30 -10.50 9.61 -13.69
CA GLU A 30 -10.79 11.05 -13.56
C GLU A 30 -10.00 11.77 -12.46
N TRP A 31 -9.65 11.06 -11.39
CA TRP A 31 -8.87 11.59 -10.26
C TRP A 31 -7.36 11.33 -10.37
N ALA A 32 -6.89 10.71 -11.45
CA ALA A 32 -5.46 10.54 -11.69
C ALA A 32 -4.83 11.86 -12.15
N LEU A 33 -3.61 12.12 -11.72
CA LEU A 33 -2.81 13.26 -12.14
C LEU A 33 -1.83 12.84 -13.25
N PRO A 34 -1.71 13.60 -14.34
CA PRO A 34 -0.65 13.37 -15.31
C PRO A 34 0.72 13.69 -14.72
N GLN A 35 1.78 13.26 -15.40
CA GLN A 35 3.17 13.32 -14.89
C GLN A 35 3.59 14.72 -14.44
N ASP A 36 3.27 15.78 -15.23
CA ASP A 36 3.63 17.16 -14.93
C ASP A 36 3.00 17.68 -13.63
N GLN A 37 1.78 17.25 -13.32
CA GLN A 37 1.10 17.59 -12.07
C GLN A 37 1.56 16.70 -10.90
N ALA A 38 1.99 15.48 -11.16
CA ALA A 38 2.51 14.56 -10.15
C ALA A 38 3.94 14.92 -9.70
N GLU A 39 4.76 15.47 -10.61
CA GLU A 39 6.18 15.74 -10.36
C GLU A 39 6.44 16.61 -9.12
N PRO A 40 5.80 17.78 -8.92
CA PRO A 40 6.04 18.59 -7.72
C PRO A 40 5.70 17.86 -6.43
N ILE A 41 4.65 17.03 -6.43
CA ILE A 41 4.22 16.24 -5.26
C ILE A 41 5.24 15.17 -4.93
N VAL A 42 5.75 14.45 -5.95
CA VAL A 42 6.78 13.42 -5.77
C VAL A 42 8.10 14.04 -5.29
N ARG A 43 8.53 15.17 -5.88
CA ARG A 43 9.72 15.92 -5.40
C ARG A 43 9.58 16.31 -3.94
N ARG A 44 8.43 16.87 -3.57
CA ARG A 44 8.15 17.23 -2.17
C ARG A 44 8.24 16.04 -1.23
N ALA A 45 7.74 14.87 -1.63
CA ALA A 45 7.86 13.65 -0.84
C ALA A 45 9.33 13.20 -0.68
N VAL A 46 10.11 13.25 -1.76
CA VAL A 46 11.53 12.90 -1.75
C VAL A 46 12.33 13.88 -0.90
N ASP A 47 12.09 15.19 -1.04
CA ASP A 47 12.75 16.23 -0.23
C ASP A 47 12.43 16.08 1.27
N ALA A 48 11.24 15.54 1.60
CA ALA A 48 10.85 15.19 2.96
C ALA A 48 11.40 13.84 3.45
N GLY A 49 12.20 13.13 2.62
CA GLY A 49 12.88 11.89 2.95
C GLY A 49 12.07 10.61 2.68
N VAL A 50 11.02 10.66 1.87
CA VAL A 50 10.33 9.45 1.41
C VAL A 50 11.20 8.73 0.39
N THR A 51 11.47 7.44 0.66
CA THR A 51 12.29 6.57 -0.19
C THR A 51 11.57 5.30 -0.61
N PHE A 52 10.30 5.14 -0.26
CA PHE A 52 9.50 3.96 -0.55
C PHE A 52 8.29 4.33 -1.42
N PHE A 53 8.14 3.65 -2.57
CA PHE A 53 7.12 3.94 -3.58
C PHE A 53 6.41 2.65 -4.00
N ASP A 54 5.08 2.70 -4.12
CA ASP A 54 4.25 1.55 -4.45
C ASP A 54 3.35 1.85 -5.65
N THR A 55 3.48 1.06 -6.70
CA THR A 55 2.63 1.08 -7.89
C THR A 55 2.05 -0.30 -8.18
N ALA A 56 1.44 -0.52 -9.34
CA ALA A 56 0.99 -1.80 -9.87
C ALA A 56 0.82 -1.72 -11.38
N ASP A 57 0.92 -2.87 -12.06
CA ASP A 57 0.69 -2.99 -13.49
C ASP A 57 -0.68 -2.46 -13.93
N VAL A 58 -1.73 -2.76 -13.15
CA VAL A 58 -3.11 -2.38 -13.47
C VAL A 58 -3.42 -0.89 -13.27
N TYR A 59 -2.62 -0.15 -12.50
CA TYR A 59 -2.92 1.26 -12.23
C TYR A 59 -2.80 2.11 -13.49
N SER A 60 -3.91 2.77 -13.86
CA SER A 60 -4.07 3.45 -15.15
C SER A 60 -3.62 2.59 -16.34
N HIS A 61 -3.78 1.25 -16.22
CA HIS A 61 -3.40 0.27 -17.24
C HIS A 61 -1.92 0.36 -17.66
N GLY A 62 -1.03 0.42 -16.67
CA GLY A 62 0.42 0.52 -16.84
C GLY A 62 0.97 1.94 -16.85
N GLU A 63 0.15 2.96 -17.08
CA GLU A 63 0.63 4.35 -17.13
C GLU A 63 1.18 4.83 -15.78
N SER A 64 0.64 4.33 -14.66
CA SER A 64 1.21 4.62 -13.34
C SER A 64 2.66 4.14 -13.22
N GLU A 65 3.02 3.00 -13.79
CA GLU A 65 4.40 2.50 -13.80
C GLU A 65 5.30 3.39 -14.69
N VAL A 66 4.81 3.83 -15.86
CA VAL A 66 5.55 4.75 -16.74
C VAL A 66 5.86 6.06 -16.03
N VAL A 67 4.83 6.70 -15.45
CA VAL A 67 4.98 7.95 -14.69
C VAL A 67 5.92 7.75 -13.49
N THR A 68 5.75 6.66 -12.72
CA THR A 68 6.61 6.33 -11.58
C THR A 68 8.06 6.20 -12.00
N GLY A 69 8.35 5.42 -13.03
CA GLY A 69 9.71 5.22 -13.52
C GLY A 69 10.37 6.52 -14.00
N ASN A 70 9.62 7.34 -14.75
CA ASN A 70 10.13 8.64 -15.22
C ASN A 70 10.45 9.57 -14.05
N LEU A 71 9.52 9.72 -13.09
CA LEU A 71 9.70 10.63 -11.95
C LEU A 71 10.85 10.18 -11.04
N LEU A 72 10.92 8.88 -10.67
CA LEU A 72 11.96 8.42 -9.76
C LEU A 72 13.36 8.55 -10.37
N ARG A 73 13.53 8.27 -11.66
CA ARG A 73 14.81 8.52 -12.36
C ARG A 73 15.18 10.00 -12.45
N ALA A 74 14.21 10.90 -12.48
CA ALA A 74 14.45 12.34 -12.54
C ALA A 74 14.79 12.95 -11.17
N VAL A 75 14.35 12.34 -10.06
CA VAL A 75 14.53 12.91 -8.71
C VAL A 75 15.61 12.21 -7.90
N PHE A 76 15.93 10.94 -8.18
CA PHE A 76 17.02 10.21 -7.51
C PHE A 76 18.24 10.07 -8.40
N PRO A 77 19.44 10.35 -7.89
CA PRO A 77 20.67 10.23 -8.68
C PRO A 77 21.05 8.76 -8.96
N ARG A 78 20.64 7.82 -8.09
CA ARG A 78 20.95 6.39 -8.22
C ARG A 78 19.72 5.54 -7.96
N ARG A 79 19.63 4.39 -8.64
CA ARG A 79 18.53 3.41 -8.47
C ARG A 79 18.46 2.85 -7.04
N GLU A 80 19.60 2.76 -6.36
CA GLU A 80 19.71 2.20 -5.02
C GLU A 80 19.22 3.14 -3.91
N ASP A 81 18.95 4.41 -4.22
CA ASP A 81 18.54 5.42 -3.23
C ASP A 81 17.05 5.31 -2.86
N TYR A 82 16.27 4.47 -3.58
CA TYR A 82 14.86 4.25 -3.29
C TYR A 82 14.44 2.79 -3.39
N VAL A 83 13.36 2.45 -2.71
CA VAL A 83 12.68 1.15 -2.74
C VAL A 83 11.43 1.27 -3.58
N LEU A 84 11.33 0.45 -4.63
CA LEU A 84 10.23 0.45 -5.59
C LEU A 84 9.48 -0.88 -5.53
N ALA A 85 8.16 -0.78 -5.31
CA ALA A 85 7.25 -1.91 -5.33
C ALA A 85 6.29 -1.82 -6.53
N THR A 86 6.03 -2.97 -7.18
CA THR A 86 4.93 -3.13 -8.13
C THR A 86 4.17 -4.43 -7.88
N LYS A 87 3.07 -4.66 -8.63
CA LYS A 87 2.16 -5.79 -8.38
C LYS A 87 1.68 -6.42 -9.68
N VAL A 88 1.23 -7.69 -9.56
CA VAL A 88 0.64 -8.50 -10.64
C VAL A 88 -0.61 -9.20 -10.16
N PHE A 89 -1.62 -9.34 -11.00
CA PHE A 89 -2.82 -10.17 -10.85
C PHE A 89 -3.94 -9.76 -11.81
N PHE A 90 -4.33 -8.47 -11.80
CA PHE A 90 -5.50 -7.98 -12.54
C PHE A 90 -5.27 -8.02 -14.06
N PRO A 91 -6.36 -8.08 -14.87
CA PRO A 91 -6.22 -8.14 -16.34
C PRO A 91 -5.51 -6.91 -16.91
N MET A 92 -4.44 -7.18 -17.69
CA MET A 92 -3.70 -6.17 -18.47
C MET A 92 -4.01 -6.23 -19.95
N GLY A 93 -4.86 -7.16 -20.37
CA GLY A 93 -5.29 -7.36 -21.75
C GLY A 93 -6.59 -8.14 -21.82
N LYS A 94 -6.96 -8.54 -23.04
CA LYS A 94 -8.16 -9.36 -23.33
C LYS A 94 -7.82 -10.84 -23.52
N GLY A 95 -6.55 -11.21 -23.50
CA GLY A 95 -6.11 -12.58 -23.67
C GLY A 95 -6.40 -13.41 -22.41
N LEU A 96 -6.58 -14.72 -22.61
CA LEU A 96 -6.90 -15.66 -21.53
C LEU A 96 -5.82 -15.71 -20.45
N ASN A 97 -4.57 -15.43 -20.81
CA ASN A 97 -3.42 -15.46 -19.91
C ASN A 97 -2.89 -14.07 -19.56
N ASP A 98 -3.67 -13.01 -19.75
CA ASP A 98 -3.27 -11.65 -19.41
C ASP A 98 -3.67 -11.25 -17.98
N ARG A 99 -3.93 -12.22 -17.12
CA ARG A 99 -4.35 -12.05 -15.72
C ARG A 99 -3.96 -13.25 -14.86
N GLY A 100 -4.14 -13.10 -13.55
CA GLY A 100 -3.95 -14.16 -12.55
C GLY A 100 -2.50 -14.33 -12.14
N LEU A 101 -2.19 -15.47 -11.53
CA LEU A 101 -0.87 -15.75 -10.97
C LEU A 101 -0.22 -17.00 -11.57
N SER A 102 -0.64 -17.41 -12.78
CA SER A 102 0.06 -18.49 -13.48
C SER A 102 1.53 -18.11 -13.70
N ARG A 103 2.40 -19.11 -13.71
CA ARG A 103 3.82 -18.94 -14.04
C ARG A 103 4.03 -18.15 -15.33
N LYS A 104 3.22 -18.46 -16.37
CA LYS A 104 3.28 -17.76 -17.64
C LYS A 104 3.02 -16.26 -17.48
N HIS A 105 1.95 -15.89 -16.74
CA HIS A 105 1.59 -14.49 -16.56
C HIS A 105 2.58 -13.75 -15.65
N ILE A 106 3.01 -14.34 -14.55
CA ILE A 106 3.98 -13.73 -13.64
C ILE A 106 5.25 -13.30 -14.38
N HIS A 107 5.83 -14.17 -15.21
CA HIS A 107 7.04 -13.84 -15.97
C HIS A 107 6.79 -12.77 -17.04
N ALA A 108 5.70 -12.85 -17.79
CA ALA A 108 5.36 -11.84 -18.77
C ALA A 108 5.05 -10.48 -18.13
N ALA A 109 4.34 -10.47 -17.01
CA ALA A 109 3.95 -9.26 -16.29
C ALA A 109 5.17 -8.53 -15.69
N ILE A 110 6.11 -9.24 -15.05
CA ILE A 110 7.30 -8.58 -14.50
C ILE A 110 8.15 -7.95 -15.62
N ASP A 111 8.32 -8.62 -16.76
CA ASP A 111 9.09 -8.07 -17.87
C ASP A 111 8.45 -6.80 -18.43
N ALA A 112 7.12 -6.82 -18.61
CA ALA A 112 6.38 -5.65 -19.04
C ALA A 112 6.43 -4.51 -18.01
N SER A 113 6.35 -4.82 -16.70
CA SER A 113 6.48 -3.82 -15.62
C SER A 113 7.87 -3.17 -15.61
N LEU A 114 8.95 -3.95 -15.71
CA LEU A 114 10.32 -3.44 -15.77
C LEU A 114 10.53 -2.53 -16.99
N GLN A 115 9.96 -2.89 -18.13
CA GLN A 115 10.00 -2.05 -19.33
C GLN A 115 9.27 -0.71 -19.11
N ARG A 116 8.06 -0.70 -18.52
CA ARG A 116 7.31 0.54 -18.23
C ARG A 116 8.00 1.39 -17.19
N LEU A 117 8.54 0.79 -16.15
CA LEU A 117 9.30 1.46 -15.09
C LEU A 117 10.69 1.96 -15.57
N GLY A 118 11.21 1.40 -16.67
CA GLY A 118 12.55 1.73 -17.19
C GLY A 118 13.68 1.38 -16.24
N THR A 119 13.60 0.20 -15.62
CA THR A 119 14.60 -0.33 -14.67
C THR A 119 14.78 -1.83 -14.87
N ASP A 120 15.93 -2.36 -14.45
CA ASP A 120 16.25 -3.79 -14.59
C ASP A 120 15.66 -4.64 -13.44
N TYR A 121 15.24 -4.01 -12.34
CA TYR A 121 14.65 -4.71 -11.20
C TYR A 121 13.70 -3.83 -10.40
N VAL A 122 12.78 -4.48 -9.69
CA VAL A 122 12.03 -3.88 -8.58
C VAL A 122 12.56 -4.41 -7.25
N ASP A 123 12.44 -3.61 -6.20
CA ASP A 123 12.82 -4.07 -4.86
C ASP A 123 11.79 -5.05 -4.29
N LEU A 124 10.52 -4.78 -4.50
CA LEU A 124 9.43 -5.59 -4.02
C LEU A 124 8.42 -5.91 -5.13
N TYR A 125 8.28 -7.20 -5.46
CA TYR A 125 7.27 -7.67 -6.40
C TYR A 125 6.15 -8.36 -5.64
N GLN A 126 4.91 -7.89 -5.80
CA GLN A 126 3.79 -8.31 -4.98
C GLN A 126 2.72 -9.03 -5.80
N ILE A 127 2.14 -10.09 -5.26
CA ILE A 127 0.85 -10.56 -5.75
C ILE A 127 -0.23 -9.59 -5.24
N HIS A 128 -1.07 -9.08 -6.17
CA HIS A 128 -2.06 -8.05 -5.85
C HIS A 128 -3.29 -8.62 -5.16
N ARG A 129 -3.60 -9.90 -5.43
CA ARG A 129 -4.67 -10.70 -4.83
C ARG A 129 -4.25 -12.16 -4.79
N TRP A 130 -4.95 -12.96 -4.02
CA TRP A 130 -4.91 -14.41 -4.14
C TRP A 130 -5.59 -14.85 -5.44
N ASP A 131 -5.09 -15.90 -6.07
CA ASP A 131 -5.66 -16.50 -7.28
C ASP A 131 -6.22 -17.88 -6.96
N ASP A 132 -7.54 -18.01 -6.98
CA ASP A 132 -8.21 -19.27 -6.72
C ASP A 132 -8.16 -20.23 -7.94
N GLU A 133 -7.78 -19.73 -9.12
CA GLU A 133 -7.68 -20.51 -10.36
C GLU A 133 -6.28 -21.13 -10.58
N THR A 134 -5.26 -20.62 -9.85
CA THR A 134 -3.87 -21.09 -9.98
C THR A 134 -3.40 -21.80 -8.72
N PRO A 135 -2.83 -23.02 -8.82
CA PRO A 135 -2.19 -23.68 -7.68
C PRO A 135 -1.13 -22.76 -7.06
N ILE A 136 -1.18 -22.61 -5.74
CA ILE A 136 -0.25 -21.69 -5.04
C ILE A 136 1.21 -22.15 -5.16
N GLU A 137 1.45 -23.42 -5.35
CA GLU A 137 2.76 -24.02 -5.62
C GLU A 137 3.37 -23.43 -6.89
N GLU A 138 2.60 -23.36 -7.99
CA GLU A 138 3.03 -22.75 -9.26
C GLU A 138 3.36 -21.28 -9.11
N THR A 139 2.51 -20.55 -8.39
CA THR A 139 2.70 -19.12 -8.10
C THR A 139 3.98 -18.88 -7.30
N MET A 140 4.21 -19.65 -6.22
CA MET A 140 5.36 -19.44 -5.34
C MET A 140 6.68 -19.82 -6.02
N GLU A 141 6.69 -20.88 -6.82
CA GLU A 141 7.87 -21.25 -7.62
C GLU A 141 8.19 -20.19 -8.68
N ALA A 142 7.18 -19.70 -9.39
CA ALA A 142 7.36 -18.64 -10.39
C ALA A 142 7.92 -17.34 -9.76
N LEU A 143 7.42 -16.93 -8.60
CA LEU A 143 7.94 -15.77 -7.87
C LEU A 143 9.38 -15.99 -7.40
N HIS A 144 9.72 -17.20 -6.94
CA HIS A 144 11.09 -17.57 -6.60
C HIS A 144 12.02 -17.40 -7.81
N ASP A 145 11.60 -17.88 -8.99
CA ASP A 145 12.39 -17.75 -10.21
C ASP A 145 12.57 -16.29 -10.64
N VAL A 146 11.57 -15.44 -10.46
CA VAL A 146 11.69 -13.99 -10.69
C VAL A 146 12.79 -13.37 -9.80
N VAL A 147 12.85 -13.79 -8.53
CA VAL A 147 13.93 -13.34 -7.62
C VAL A 147 15.29 -13.91 -8.04
N LYS A 148 15.36 -15.18 -8.39
CA LYS A 148 16.60 -15.84 -8.89
C LYS A 148 17.11 -15.21 -10.17
N ALA A 149 16.21 -14.76 -11.04
CA ALA A 149 16.57 -14.03 -12.26
C ALA A 149 17.03 -12.59 -11.99
N GLY A 150 16.97 -12.12 -10.75
CA GLY A 150 17.38 -10.77 -10.36
C GLY A 150 16.39 -9.66 -10.72
N LYS A 151 15.20 -10.00 -11.22
CA LYS A 151 14.14 -9.05 -11.61
C LYS A 151 13.40 -8.45 -10.42
N ALA A 152 13.38 -9.14 -9.29
CA ALA A 152 12.91 -8.64 -8.01
C ALA A 152 13.91 -8.97 -6.90
N ARG A 153 14.04 -8.09 -5.88
CA ARG A 153 14.89 -8.37 -4.72
C ARG A 153 14.11 -9.12 -3.64
N TYR A 154 12.86 -8.77 -3.45
CA TYR A 154 11.95 -9.35 -2.48
C TYR A 154 10.59 -9.59 -3.13
N ILE A 155 9.80 -10.47 -2.51
CA ILE A 155 8.40 -10.69 -2.88
C ILE A 155 7.47 -10.36 -1.72
N GLY A 156 6.26 -9.90 -2.04
CA GLY A 156 5.21 -9.56 -1.08
C GLY A 156 3.85 -10.08 -1.51
N ALA A 157 2.90 -10.04 -0.59
CA ALA A 157 1.52 -10.40 -0.84
C ALA A 157 0.57 -9.26 -0.49
N SER A 158 -0.65 -9.29 -1.03
CA SER A 158 -1.69 -8.30 -0.74
C SER A 158 -3.05 -8.96 -0.64
N SER A 159 -3.83 -8.54 0.35
CA SER A 159 -5.28 -8.79 0.47
C SER A 159 -5.69 -10.25 0.24
N MET A 160 -5.46 -11.08 1.24
CA MET A 160 -5.85 -12.50 1.27
C MET A 160 -6.14 -12.95 2.71
N TRP A 161 -6.70 -14.14 2.86
CA TRP A 161 -6.92 -14.73 4.17
C TRP A 161 -5.60 -15.15 4.83
N ALA A 162 -5.54 -15.12 6.17
CA ALA A 162 -4.36 -15.52 6.91
C ALA A 162 -3.95 -16.97 6.63
N TRP A 163 -4.91 -17.89 6.47
CA TRP A 163 -4.61 -19.28 6.13
C TRP A 163 -3.98 -19.43 4.73
N GLN A 164 -4.39 -18.59 3.74
CA GLN A 164 -3.80 -18.56 2.40
C GLN A 164 -2.33 -18.11 2.47
N PHE A 165 -2.09 -17.02 3.21
CA PHE A 165 -0.75 -16.51 3.43
C PHE A 165 0.14 -17.54 4.16
N ALA A 166 -0.36 -18.15 5.23
CA ALA A 166 0.38 -19.18 5.98
C ALA A 166 0.71 -20.39 5.10
N LYS A 167 -0.24 -20.83 4.23
CA LYS A 167 -0.01 -21.92 3.27
C LYS A 167 1.11 -21.56 2.28
N ALA A 168 1.09 -20.36 1.70
CA ALA A 168 2.12 -19.91 0.77
C ALA A 168 3.51 -19.85 1.43
N GLN A 169 3.59 -19.31 2.66
CA GLN A 169 4.84 -19.23 3.44
C GLN A 169 5.39 -20.63 3.79
N HIS A 170 4.52 -21.55 4.18
CA HIS A 170 4.91 -22.93 4.46
C HIS A 170 5.45 -23.63 3.21
N LEU A 171 4.77 -23.51 2.07
CA LEU A 171 5.24 -24.09 0.81
C LEU A 171 6.60 -23.53 0.40
N ALA A 172 6.82 -22.23 0.56
CA ALA A 172 8.11 -21.63 0.29
C ALA A 172 9.20 -22.20 1.21
N GLU A 173 8.89 -22.42 2.50
CA GLU A 173 9.84 -22.97 3.46
C GLU A 173 10.24 -24.41 3.12
N VAL A 174 9.27 -25.29 2.90
CA VAL A 174 9.56 -26.72 2.68
C VAL A 174 10.24 -26.98 1.32
N ASN A 175 10.05 -26.09 0.33
CA ASN A 175 10.68 -26.21 -0.99
C ASN A 175 11.95 -25.36 -1.14
N GLY A 176 12.36 -24.62 -0.10
CA GLY A 176 13.53 -23.73 -0.19
C GLY A 176 13.32 -22.54 -1.12
N TRP A 177 12.08 -22.12 -1.35
CA TRP A 177 11.74 -20.97 -2.17
C TRP A 177 11.78 -19.64 -1.39
N THR A 178 11.76 -18.53 -2.11
CA THR A 178 11.68 -17.18 -1.53
C THR A 178 10.35 -17.02 -0.80
N LYS A 179 10.39 -16.56 0.46
CA LYS A 179 9.20 -16.24 1.26
C LYS A 179 8.74 -14.80 1.00
N PHE A 180 7.46 -14.55 1.19
CA PHE A 180 6.95 -13.18 1.28
C PHE A 180 7.54 -12.45 2.49
N VAL A 181 8.01 -11.23 2.27
CA VAL A 181 8.59 -10.37 3.31
C VAL A 181 7.64 -9.25 3.74
N SER A 182 6.59 -9.01 2.97
CA SER A 182 5.58 -7.98 3.27
C SER A 182 4.16 -8.46 2.99
N MET A 183 3.23 -7.89 3.76
CA MET A 183 1.79 -7.98 3.55
C MET A 183 1.21 -6.59 3.35
N GLN A 184 0.56 -6.38 2.20
CA GLN A 184 -0.16 -5.16 1.88
C GLN A 184 -1.66 -5.41 2.02
N ASN A 185 -2.22 -5.12 3.19
CA ASN A 185 -3.62 -5.37 3.52
C ASN A 185 -4.44 -4.09 3.69
N HIS A 186 -5.76 -4.22 3.73
CA HIS A 186 -6.68 -3.14 4.08
C HIS A 186 -6.64 -2.92 5.59
N TYR A 187 -6.06 -1.81 6.05
CA TYR A 187 -5.99 -1.55 7.48
C TYR A 187 -5.98 -0.06 7.79
N ASN A 188 -6.91 0.38 8.61
CA ASN A 188 -7.04 1.74 9.11
C ASN A 188 -8.04 1.76 10.29
N LEU A 189 -8.28 2.92 10.92
CA LEU A 189 -9.21 3.06 12.05
C LEU A 189 -10.65 2.60 11.77
N LEU A 190 -11.11 2.64 10.51
CA LEU A 190 -12.45 2.22 10.09
C LEU A 190 -12.52 0.76 9.64
N TYR A 191 -11.37 0.10 9.44
CA TYR A 191 -11.31 -1.29 9.02
C TYR A 191 -10.14 -2.00 9.74
N ARG A 192 -10.47 -2.89 10.69
CA ARG A 192 -9.50 -3.52 11.59
C ARG A 192 -9.61 -5.06 11.63
N GLU A 193 -10.24 -5.65 10.62
CA GLU A 193 -10.44 -7.12 10.61
C GLU A 193 -9.12 -7.90 10.51
N GLU A 194 -8.08 -7.28 9.99
CA GLU A 194 -6.75 -7.86 9.91
C GLU A 194 -6.08 -8.13 11.28
N GLU A 195 -6.56 -7.45 12.33
CA GLU A 195 -6.08 -7.67 13.71
C GLU A 195 -6.43 -9.04 14.28
N ARG A 196 -7.42 -9.74 13.67
CA ARG A 196 -7.86 -11.06 14.14
C ARG A 196 -6.79 -12.12 13.93
N GLU A 197 -6.22 -12.20 12.73
CA GLU A 197 -5.29 -13.25 12.36
C GLU A 197 -4.09 -12.75 11.53
N MET A 198 -4.30 -11.90 10.51
CA MET A 198 -3.23 -11.54 9.59
C MET A 198 -2.11 -10.75 10.27
N LEU A 199 -2.43 -9.75 11.11
CA LEU A 199 -1.39 -8.98 11.81
C LEU A 199 -0.61 -9.83 12.83
N PRO A 200 -1.27 -10.66 13.68
CA PRO A 200 -0.55 -11.62 14.53
C PRO A 200 0.36 -12.57 13.74
N LEU A 201 -0.11 -13.11 12.61
CA LEU A 201 0.68 -13.98 11.74
C LEU A 201 1.90 -13.25 11.13
N CYS A 202 1.71 -12.00 10.69
CA CYS A 202 2.81 -11.18 10.18
C CYS A 202 3.85 -10.90 11.28
N ALA A 203 3.42 -10.62 12.51
CA ALA A 203 4.30 -10.42 13.65
C ALA A 203 5.11 -11.69 13.98
N ASP A 204 4.46 -12.85 14.05
CA ASP A 204 5.09 -14.14 14.31
C ASP A 204 6.17 -14.46 13.25
N GLN A 205 5.84 -14.28 11.98
CA GLN A 205 6.74 -14.59 10.88
C GLN A 205 7.74 -13.48 10.54
N GLY A 206 7.63 -12.31 11.19
CA GLY A 206 8.50 -11.16 10.93
C GLY A 206 8.29 -10.53 9.55
N VAL A 207 7.06 -10.55 9.07
CA VAL A 207 6.61 -9.95 7.81
C VAL A 207 6.24 -8.49 8.05
N GLY A 208 6.71 -7.56 7.21
CA GLY A 208 6.38 -6.14 7.30
C GLY A 208 4.99 -5.86 6.77
N VAL A 209 4.20 -5.09 7.52
CA VAL A 209 2.85 -4.70 7.10
C VAL A 209 2.88 -3.31 6.48
N ILE A 210 2.38 -3.18 5.24
CA ILE A 210 2.34 -1.93 4.47
C ILE A 210 0.90 -1.64 4.02
N PRO A 211 0.03 -1.14 4.90
CA PRO A 211 -1.41 -1.09 4.64
C PRO A 211 -1.79 -0.12 3.52
N TRP A 212 -2.76 -0.55 2.69
CA TRP A 212 -3.40 0.34 1.73
C TRP A 212 -4.64 1.03 2.34
N SER A 213 -5.02 2.18 1.75
CA SER A 213 -6.11 3.04 2.22
C SER A 213 -5.99 3.45 3.71
N PRO A 214 -4.83 3.92 4.17
CA PRO A 214 -4.61 4.28 5.58
C PRO A 214 -5.54 5.40 6.06
N LEU A 215 -6.02 6.25 5.16
CA LEU A 215 -6.99 7.32 5.41
C LEU A 215 -8.41 6.96 4.94
N ALA A 216 -8.73 5.68 4.78
CA ALA A 216 -10.05 5.21 4.34
C ALA A 216 -10.53 5.96 3.08
N ARG A 217 -9.67 6.06 2.05
CA ARG A 217 -9.93 6.78 0.79
C ARG A 217 -10.29 8.26 1.01
N GLY A 218 -9.78 8.86 2.09
CA GLY A 218 -9.99 10.25 2.49
C GLY A 218 -11.17 10.47 3.44
N VAL A 219 -11.89 9.45 3.86
CA VAL A 219 -12.98 9.56 4.86
C VAL A 219 -12.40 10.01 6.20
N LEU A 220 -11.34 9.37 6.70
CA LEU A 220 -10.66 9.74 7.95
C LEU A 220 -10.04 11.15 7.91
N ALA A 221 -9.50 11.56 6.74
CA ALA A 221 -8.91 12.89 6.60
C ALA A 221 -9.93 14.04 6.73
N ARG A 222 -11.22 13.71 6.59
CA ARG A 222 -12.34 14.68 6.70
C ARG A 222 -13.18 14.49 7.95
N ALA A 223 -12.70 13.76 8.94
CA ALA A 223 -13.41 13.60 10.20
C ALA A 223 -13.76 14.99 10.78
N GLY A 224 -15.04 15.19 11.11
CA GLY A 224 -15.57 16.48 11.58
C GLY A 224 -15.86 17.52 10.49
N SER A 225 -15.76 17.17 9.18
CA SER A 225 -16.05 18.06 8.06
C SER A 225 -17.15 17.50 7.15
N SER A 226 -18.04 18.37 6.66
CA SER A 226 -19.06 18.03 5.65
C SER A 226 -18.56 18.22 4.20
N ALA A 227 -17.29 18.62 4.01
CA ALA A 227 -16.76 18.92 2.69
C ALA A 227 -16.68 17.65 1.80
N THR A 228 -17.13 17.76 0.56
CA THR A 228 -16.97 16.75 -0.49
C THR A 228 -15.72 17.01 -1.31
N THR A 229 -15.10 15.94 -1.84
CA THR A 229 -13.96 16.04 -2.77
C THR A 229 -14.33 15.35 -4.08
N ALA A 230 -13.61 15.64 -5.17
CA ALA A 230 -13.79 14.96 -6.45
C ALA A 230 -13.81 13.43 -6.30
N ARG A 231 -12.91 12.87 -5.46
CA ARG A 231 -12.84 11.44 -5.21
C ARG A 231 -14.05 10.89 -4.43
N THR A 232 -14.61 11.64 -3.47
CA THR A 232 -15.80 11.18 -2.73
C THR A 232 -17.06 11.16 -3.56
N GLY A 233 -17.14 11.95 -4.60
CA GLY A 233 -18.28 11.97 -5.54
C GLY A 233 -18.20 10.88 -6.62
N SER A 234 -16.98 10.40 -6.97
CA SER A 234 -16.76 9.50 -8.11
C SER A 234 -16.25 8.11 -7.72
N ASP A 235 -15.76 7.89 -6.48
CA ASP A 235 -15.18 6.62 -6.06
C ASP A 235 -16.24 5.69 -5.42
N ALA A 236 -16.89 4.88 -6.25
CA ALA A 236 -17.91 3.92 -5.83
C ALA A 236 -17.42 2.90 -4.75
N ARG A 237 -16.09 2.70 -4.64
CA ARG A 237 -15.53 1.80 -3.62
C ARG A 237 -15.66 2.35 -2.19
N ILE A 238 -15.85 3.66 -2.02
CA ILE A 238 -16.04 4.23 -0.66
C ILE A 238 -17.28 3.62 -0.02
N GLY A 239 -18.43 3.65 -0.71
CA GLY A 239 -19.67 3.06 -0.20
C GLY A 239 -19.63 1.53 -0.05
N ALA A 240 -18.78 0.85 -0.83
CA ALA A 240 -18.59 -0.60 -0.70
C ALA A 240 -17.72 -1.00 0.50
N LEU A 241 -16.79 -0.15 0.92
CA LEU A 241 -15.80 -0.45 1.97
C LEU A 241 -16.19 0.14 3.33
N TYR A 242 -16.84 1.30 3.35
CA TYR A 242 -17.11 2.07 4.57
C TYR A 242 -18.59 2.36 4.71
N ASP A 243 -19.06 2.39 5.95
CA ASP A 243 -20.45 2.62 6.32
C ASP A 243 -20.54 3.89 7.18
N ALA A 244 -21.20 4.92 6.67
CA ALA A 244 -21.26 6.22 7.32
C ALA A 244 -21.89 6.16 8.73
N GLU A 245 -22.85 5.28 8.98
CA GLU A 245 -23.50 5.13 10.28
C GLU A 245 -22.60 4.39 11.27
N ASN A 246 -22.04 3.25 10.87
CA ASN A 246 -21.14 2.46 11.73
C ASN A 246 -19.82 3.19 12.01
N ASP A 247 -19.32 3.94 11.04
CA ASP A 247 -18.03 4.60 11.13
C ASP A 247 -18.09 5.95 11.89
N LYS A 248 -19.31 6.50 12.08
CA LYS A 248 -19.50 7.83 12.67
C LYS A 248 -18.82 7.99 14.03
N ALA A 249 -18.96 7.03 14.92
CA ALA A 249 -18.37 7.12 16.26
C ALA A 249 -16.83 7.20 16.22
N VAL A 250 -16.18 6.48 15.32
CA VAL A 250 -14.72 6.55 15.12
C VAL A 250 -14.35 7.91 14.53
N LEU A 251 -15.08 8.39 13.53
CA LEU A 251 -14.83 9.70 12.91
C LEU A 251 -14.99 10.84 13.92
N ASP A 252 -16.01 10.80 14.78
CA ASP A 252 -16.22 11.80 15.83
C ASP A 252 -15.04 11.84 16.80
N ARG A 253 -14.48 10.67 17.20
CA ARG A 253 -13.29 10.56 18.04
C ARG A 253 -12.03 11.09 17.37
N VAL A 254 -11.81 10.78 16.09
CA VAL A 254 -10.70 11.33 15.31
C VAL A 254 -10.80 12.86 15.23
N ALA A 255 -12.01 13.40 14.99
CA ALA A 255 -12.23 14.83 14.95
C ALA A 255 -12.01 15.51 16.34
N GLN A 256 -12.37 14.84 17.41
CA GLN A 256 -12.13 15.34 18.77
C GLN A 256 -10.63 15.42 19.07
N VAL A 257 -9.87 14.33 18.90
CA VAL A 257 -8.42 14.32 19.16
C VAL A 257 -7.70 15.32 18.26
N ALA A 258 -8.14 15.46 16.99
CA ALA A 258 -7.61 16.45 16.06
C ALA A 258 -7.77 17.89 16.60
N ARG A 259 -8.96 18.23 17.11
CA ARG A 259 -9.21 19.54 17.74
C ARG A 259 -8.39 19.74 19.03
N ASP A 260 -8.35 18.75 19.91
CA ASP A 260 -7.68 18.83 21.19
C ASP A 260 -6.17 19.02 21.03
N ARG A 261 -5.63 18.52 19.92
CA ARG A 261 -4.21 18.64 19.58
C ARG A 261 -3.87 19.77 18.60
N ASP A 262 -4.86 20.46 18.07
CA ASP A 262 -4.72 21.44 16.98
C ASP A 262 -3.96 20.85 15.77
N LEU A 263 -4.31 19.60 15.40
CA LEU A 263 -3.71 18.87 14.28
C LEU A 263 -4.77 18.44 13.27
N PRO A 264 -4.41 18.32 11.98
CA PRO A 264 -5.30 17.74 10.97
C PRO A 264 -5.73 16.31 11.32
N ALA A 265 -7.00 15.98 11.06
CA ALA A 265 -7.54 14.63 11.27
C ALA A 265 -6.74 13.54 10.52
N ALA A 266 -6.18 13.88 9.34
CA ALA A 266 -5.31 12.99 8.58
C ALA A 266 -4.05 12.60 9.37
N GLN A 267 -3.44 13.54 10.08
CA GLN A 267 -2.24 13.28 10.91
C GLN A 267 -2.58 12.37 12.08
N ILE A 268 -3.72 12.58 12.75
CA ILE A 268 -4.17 11.72 13.87
C ILE A 268 -4.42 10.28 13.38
N ALA A 269 -5.14 10.11 12.27
CA ALA A 269 -5.46 8.79 11.73
C ALA A 269 -4.19 8.03 11.26
N LEU A 270 -3.24 8.73 10.64
CA LEU A 270 -1.96 8.14 10.23
C LEU A 270 -1.07 7.84 11.45
N ALA A 271 -1.02 8.73 12.44
CA ALA A 271 -0.26 8.50 13.66
C ALA A 271 -0.77 7.27 14.41
N TRP A 272 -2.10 7.10 14.54
CA TRP A 272 -2.65 5.88 15.13
C TRP A 272 -2.16 4.62 14.41
N LEU A 273 -2.17 4.62 13.08
CA LEU A 273 -1.72 3.48 12.28
C LEU A 273 -0.22 3.24 12.43
N LEU A 274 0.58 4.31 12.48
CA LEU A 274 2.03 4.25 12.69
C LEU A 274 2.42 3.76 14.10
N HIS A 275 1.52 3.84 15.09
CA HIS A 275 1.73 3.26 16.41
C HIS A 275 1.42 1.76 16.50
N GLN A 276 0.84 1.16 15.43
CA GLN A 276 0.62 -0.29 15.42
C GLN A 276 1.95 -1.02 15.23
N PRO A 277 2.32 -1.97 16.11
CA PRO A 277 3.67 -2.53 16.17
C PRO A 277 4.10 -3.28 14.91
N THR A 278 3.15 -3.84 14.16
CA THR A 278 3.42 -4.58 12.92
C THR A 278 3.50 -3.70 11.68
N VAL A 279 3.00 -2.46 11.75
CA VAL A 279 2.96 -1.55 10.60
C VAL A 279 4.34 -0.97 10.30
N THR A 280 4.86 -1.32 9.15
CA THR A 280 6.13 -0.79 8.63
C THR A 280 5.95 0.60 8.03
N ALA A 281 5.06 0.72 7.04
CA ALA A 281 4.82 1.98 6.33
C ALA A 281 3.42 1.97 5.69
N PRO A 282 2.49 2.85 6.10
CA PRO A 282 1.23 3.02 5.39
C PRO A 282 1.48 3.58 3.98
N ILE A 283 0.70 3.10 3.00
CA ILE A 283 0.75 3.57 1.62
C ILE A 283 -0.20 4.75 1.47
N VAL A 284 0.35 5.95 1.38
CA VAL A 284 -0.40 7.20 1.28
C VAL A 284 -0.44 7.67 -0.16
N GLY A 285 -1.64 7.82 -0.72
CA GLY A 285 -1.86 8.49 -2.00
C GLY A 285 -1.91 10.00 -1.80
N ALA A 286 -1.20 10.76 -2.63
CA ALA A 286 -1.17 12.22 -2.59
C ALA A 286 -1.57 12.81 -3.95
N THR A 287 -2.48 13.79 -3.96
CA THR A 287 -2.88 14.58 -5.14
C THR A 287 -2.73 16.08 -4.89
N LYS A 288 -2.18 16.46 -3.73
CA LYS A 288 -1.86 17.83 -3.31
C LYS A 288 -0.68 17.79 -2.36
N ASP A 289 0.12 18.86 -2.35
CA ASP A 289 1.29 19.01 -1.47
C ASP A 289 0.98 18.73 0.00
N ARG A 290 -0.13 19.28 0.49
CA ARG A 290 -0.57 19.07 1.88
C ARG A 290 -0.76 17.59 2.27
N HIS A 291 -1.08 16.70 1.31
CA HIS A 291 -1.22 15.27 1.62
C HIS A 291 0.12 14.64 1.95
N VAL A 292 1.19 15.11 1.30
CA VAL A 292 2.57 14.72 1.63
C VAL A 292 2.96 15.30 2.98
N ASP A 293 2.68 16.59 3.22
CA ASP A 293 3.02 17.26 4.46
C ASP A 293 2.36 16.59 5.67
N ASP A 294 1.05 16.31 5.55
CA ASP A 294 0.29 15.63 6.61
C ASP A 294 0.84 14.21 6.87
N ALA A 295 1.19 13.47 5.81
CA ALA A 295 1.72 12.12 5.96
C ALA A 295 3.11 12.11 6.63
N VAL A 296 3.96 13.04 6.25
CA VAL A 296 5.31 13.18 6.82
C VAL A 296 5.23 13.67 8.28
N ALA A 297 4.39 14.67 8.56
CA ALA A 297 4.20 15.19 9.91
C ALA A 297 3.65 14.12 10.87
N ALA A 298 2.76 13.25 10.40
CA ALA A 298 2.20 12.17 11.22
C ALA A 298 3.24 11.22 11.80
N VAL A 299 4.42 11.08 11.16
CA VAL A 299 5.53 10.24 11.67
C VAL A 299 6.04 10.73 13.02
N SER A 300 5.98 12.04 13.27
CA SER A 300 6.45 12.68 14.51
C SER A 300 5.33 12.88 15.55
N VAL A 301 4.08 12.55 15.24
CA VAL A 301 2.95 12.66 16.17
C VAL A 301 2.96 11.49 17.14
N SER A 302 3.25 11.75 18.40
CA SER A 302 3.15 10.76 19.48
C SER A 302 1.76 10.82 20.11
N LEU A 303 0.97 9.75 19.99
CA LEU A 303 -0.30 9.58 20.69
C LEU A 303 -0.09 8.85 22.02
N SER A 304 -0.77 9.27 23.08
CA SER A 304 -0.74 8.56 24.35
C SER A 304 -1.48 7.23 24.29
N ALA A 305 -1.24 6.34 25.25
CA ALA A 305 -1.96 5.08 25.35
C ALA A 305 -3.49 5.28 25.48
N GLU A 306 -3.90 6.33 26.20
CA GLU A 306 -5.29 6.71 26.39
C GLU A 306 -5.90 7.19 25.07
N GLU A 307 -5.19 8.00 24.29
CA GLU A 307 -5.66 8.46 22.97
C GLU A 307 -5.75 7.32 21.97
N LEU A 308 -4.78 6.41 21.95
CA LEU A 308 -4.81 5.22 21.10
C LEU A 308 -6.03 4.34 21.43
N ALA A 309 -6.29 4.12 22.73
CA ALA A 309 -7.45 3.37 23.20
C ALA A 309 -8.76 4.10 22.87
N PHE A 310 -8.82 5.42 23.12
CA PHE A 310 -9.98 6.27 22.83
C PHE A 310 -10.36 6.23 21.35
N LEU A 311 -9.40 6.29 20.43
CA LEU A 311 -9.62 6.20 18.99
C LEU A 311 -10.09 4.80 18.55
N ALA A 312 -9.62 3.77 19.24
CA ALA A 312 -9.85 2.37 18.88
C ALA A 312 -11.16 1.80 19.43
N GLU A 313 -11.63 2.27 20.62
CA GLU A 313 -12.77 1.70 21.35
C GLU A 313 -14.08 1.61 20.54
N PRO A 314 -14.48 2.64 19.76
CA PRO A 314 -15.79 2.61 19.09
C PRO A 314 -15.82 1.69 17.86
N TYR A 315 -14.71 1.02 17.49
CA TYR A 315 -14.67 0.13 16.34
C TYR A 315 -15.66 -1.03 16.51
N ARG A 316 -16.43 -1.28 15.46
CA ARG A 316 -17.32 -2.44 15.37
C ARG A 316 -16.81 -3.36 14.26
N ALA A 317 -16.69 -4.64 14.59
CA ALA A 317 -16.31 -5.68 13.64
C ALA A 317 -17.28 -5.74 12.46
N ARG A 318 -16.76 -6.03 11.30
CA ARG A 318 -17.51 -6.10 10.04
C ARG A 318 -17.08 -7.29 9.19
N GLU A 319 -17.78 -7.50 8.09
CA GLU A 319 -17.36 -8.48 7.09
C GLU A 319 -16.00 -8.10 6.50
N VAL A 320 -15.19 -9.13 6.19
CA VAL A 320 -13.91 -8.94 5.51
C VAL A 320 -14.17 -8.47 4.08
N ARG A 321 -13.51 -7.37 3.70
CA ARG A 321 -13.64 -6.72 2.37
C ARG A 321 -12.25 -6.42 1.83
N PHE A 322 -11.91 -7.07 0.73
CA PHE A 322 -10.62 -6.91 0.04
C PHE A 322 -10.72 -6.02 -1.19
#